data_2af440eb5d0494c80bd636c6df800d6b
#
_entry.id   2af440eb5d0494c80bd636c6df800d6b
#
_cell.length_a   1.000
_cell.length_b   1.000
_cell.length_c   1.000
_cell.angle_alpha   90.00
_cell.angle_beta   90.00
_cell.angle_gamma   90.00
#
_symmetry.space_group_name_H-M   'P 1'
#
loop_
_entity.id
_entity.type
_entity.pdbx_description
1 polymer ?
#
loop_
_entity_poly.entity_id
_entity_poly.type
_entity_poly.pdbx_seq_one_letter_code
_entity_poly.pdbx_strand_id
1 'polypeptide(L)'
;MRKLFLSVMLAASTYVSACTNFIVGKDASADGSVICTYNADDYGMFINLCHYPASKNAPGTMRQIYDWDTGEYRGQIPEAAETYNVIGNINEYQVTIGETTYGGREEMIDPSGLIDYGSLIYLTLQRSKTAREAIKVMTNLVETYGYCSSGETFTICDPNEAWIMEMMGKGPNSKGVVWVAIRIPDNAISAHANQSRITTFNMKDKKNVIYSKDVVKFARSKGWFNGKDSEFNWNMTYAEPDFGGRRFCEARVWSFFNHFTDMTPYIDYAEGRVKGAKPMPLWIIPDHKVSLQEIEECMRDHYEGTPFALDNDIAAGPWDMPYRPTPLSFEVDGKKYFNERPTSTQQTAFSYVAQMRSWLPRQIGGVLWFGNDDGNMVAYTPIYCGNTVQPECYNTPGADAVTFSDKNAYWVCNWVSNMVYPRYSQMFPSLKVVRDSLEKSYFESQASIEKRALELYLQGDDVAINYLTDYSNETAQQMLARWRQLATYLIVKYNDMAIKPEKDGKFERTETGQGARVHRPGYSDTFKRQIAKFHGDRFAEPVE
;
A
#
# COMPACT_ATOMS: atom_id res chain seq x y z
N MET A 1 -41.24 -38.89 9.53
CA MET A 1 -40.57 -37.95 8.57
C MET A 1 -39.95 -36.81 9.39
N ARG A 2 -38.67 -36.95 9.76
CA ARG A 2 -37.93 -35.92 10.46
C ARG A 2 -37.26 -35.02 9.43
N LYS A 3 -37.67 -33.76 9.38
CA LYS A 3 -37.04 -32.73 8.53
C LYS A 3 -35.73 -32.34 9.19
N LEU A 4 -34.62 -32.70 8.58
CA LEU A 4 -33.29 -32.25 8.93
C LEU A 4 -33.16 -30.79 8.36
N PHE A 5 -33.14 -29.81 9.27
CA PHE A 5 -32.72 -28.44 8.91
C PHE A 5 -31.19 -28.42 8.83
N LEU A 6 -30.68 -28.38 7.63
CA LEU A 6 -29.28 -28.11 7.37
C LEU A 6 -29.09 -26.60 7.50
N SER A 7 -28.61 -26.13 8.66
CA SER A 7 -28.13 -24.74 8.82
C SER A 7 -26.81 -24.62 8.05
N VAL A 8 -26.87 -24.06 6.86
CA VAL A 8 -25.68 -23.57 6.17
C VAL A 8 -25.23 -22.32 6.94
N MET A 9 -24.23 -22.49 7.83
CA MET A 9 -23.46 -21.34 8.27
C MET A 9 -22.70 -20.80 7.06
N LEU A 10 -23.20 -19.73 6.44
CA LEU A 10 -22.37 -18.85 5.64
C LEU A 10 -21.31 -18.28 6.61
N ALA A 11 -20.10 -18.84 6.58
CA ALA A 11 -18.95 -18.13 7.07
C ALA A 11 -18.82 -16.87 6.17
N ALA A 12 -19.26 -15.74 6.69
CA ALA A 12 -18.87 -14.46 6.14
C ALA A 12 -17.35 -14.42 6.23
N SER A 13 -16.66 -14.67 5.12
CA SER A 13 -15.26 -14.32 4.99
C SER A 13 -15.23 -12.80 5.08
N THR A 14 -14.86 -12.29 6.24
CA THR A 14 -14.46 -10.89 6.36
C THR A 14 -13.30 -10.70 5.38
N TYR A 15 -13.56 -10.01 4.29
CA TYR A 15 -12.52 -9.53 3.40
C TYR A 15 -11.66 -8.57 4.23
N VAL A 16 -10.52 -9.06 4.67
CA VAL A 16 -9.53 -8.21 5.32
C VAL A 16 -8.77 -7.54 4.18
N SER A 17 -9.20 -6.34 3.81
CA SER A 17 -8.36 -5.41 3.04
C SER A 17 -7.00 -5.34 3.73
N ALA A 18 -5.96 -5.57 2.98
CA ALA A 18 -4.65 -5.86 3.55
C ALA A 18 -3.60 -4.93 2.96
N CYS A 19 -3.40 -3.78 3.58
CA CYS A 19 -2.58 -2.66 3.15
C CYS A 19 -1.20 -2.62 3.82
N THR A 20 -0.28 -1.79 3.31
CA THR A 20 1.06 -1.56 3.93
C THR A 20 1.43 -0.09 3.78
N ASN A 21 1.91 0.52 4.87
CA ASN A 21 2.39 1.90 4.89
C ASN A 21 3.78 1.98 5.54
N PHE A 22 4.69 2.74 4.93
CA PHE A 22 5.99 3.13 5.47
C PHE A 22 6.07 4.64 5.66
N ILE A 23 6.86 5.09 6.63
CA ILE A 23 7.06 6.49 6.97
C ILE A 23 8.55 6.74 7.14
N VAL A 24 9.04 7.83 6.56
CA VAL A 24 10.38 8.35 6.77
C VAL A 24 10.29 9.80 7.21
N GLY A 25 10.79 10.09 8.41
CA GLY A 25 10.89 11.46 8.92
C GLY A 25 11.92 12.28 8.13
N LYS A 26 11.72 13.60 8.08
CA LYS A 26 12.56 14.50 7.25
C LYS A 26 14.06 14.45 7.57
N ASP A 27 14.41 14.19 8.83
CA ASP A 27 15.82 14.07 9.24
C ASP A 27 16.35 12.64 9.08
N ALA A 28 15.49 11.66 8.75
CA ALA A 28 15.88 10.30 8.37
C ALA A 28 16.05 10.17 6.86
N SER A 29 15.35 10.98 6.06
CA SER A 29 15.46 10.93 4.61
C SER A 29 16.76 11.55 4.08
N ALA A 30 17.18 11.11 2.89
CA ALA A 30 18.42 11.54 2.26
C ALA A 30 18.37 12.97 1.74
N ASP A 31 17.19 13.45 1.33
CA ASP A 31 16.99 14.79 0.76
C ASP A 31 16.30 15.77 1.71
N GLY A 32 15.89 15.33 2.90
CA GLY A 32 15.19 16.15 3.89
C GLY A 32 13.65 16.20 3.70
N SER A 33 13.09 15.45 2.75
CA SER A 33 11.65 15.32 2.59
C SER A 33 11.03 14.42 3.68
N VAL A 34 9.75 14.64 3.99
CA VAL A 34 8.94 13.62 4.65
C VAL A 34 8.44 12.67 3.56
N ILE A 35 8.60 11.36 3.78
CA ILE A 35 8.13 10.33 2.84
C ILE A 35 7.12 9.44 3.54
N CYS A 36 6.03 9.13 2.86
CA CYS A 36 5.14 8.06 3.28
C CYS A 36 4.59 7.28 2.09
N THR A 37 4.17 6.03 2.34
CA THR A 37 3.75 5.13 1.29
C THR A 37 2.40 4.51 1.57
N TYR A 38 1.82 3.88 0.55
CA TYR A 38 0.63 3.06 0.69
C TYR A 38 0.56 2.02 -0.42
N ASN A 39 0.45 0.74 -0.06
CA ASN A 39 -0.08 -0.32 -0.91
C ASN A 39 -1.53 -0.55 -0.50
N ALA A 40 -2.46 -0.35 -1.41
CA ALA A 40 -3.88 -0.64 -1.21
C ALA A 40 -4.16 -2.04 -1.78
N ASP A 41 -4.34 -3.01 -0.88
CA ASP A 41 -4.40 -4.43 -1.25
C ASP A 41 -5.79 -5.01 -0.98
N ASP A 42 -6.52 -5.33 -2.05
CA ASP A 42 -7.72 -6.14 -1.98
C ASP A 42 -8.01 -6.81 -3.34
N TYR A 43 -8.45 -8.07 -3.30
CA TYR A 43 -8.80 -8.80 -4.51
C TYR A 43 -10.07 -8.24 -5.15
N GLY A 44 -10.00 -7.99 -6.47
CA GLY A 44 -11.10 -7.42 -7.22
C GLY A 44 -11.25 -5.91 -7.09
N MET A 45 -10.40 -5.25 -6.31
CA MET A 45 -10.38 -3.81 -6.22
C MET A 45 -9.85 -3.20 -7.53
N PHE A 46 -10.63 -2.32 -8.13
CA PHE A 46 -10.26 -1.51 -9.27
C PHE A 46 -10.39 -0.04 -8.87
N ILE A 47 -9.28 0.67 -8.79
CA ILE A 47 -9.28 2.06 -8.35
C ILE A 47 -8.60 2.93 -9.38
N ASN A 48 -9.34 3.94 -9.82
CA ASN A 48 -8.79 5.07 -10.58
C ASN A 48 -8.07 6.05 -9.64
N LEU A 49 -7.07 6.75 -10.15
CA LEU A 49 -6.48 7.87 -9.43
C LEU A 49 -7.54 8.96 -9.22
N CYS A 50 -7.97 9.16 -7.98
CA CYS A 50 -9.00 10.13 -7.65
C CYS A 50 -8.53 11.57 -7.86
N HIS A 51 -9.42 12.45 -8.30
CA HIS A 51 -9.19 13.88 -8.32
C HIS A 51 -10.44 14.62 -7.80
N TYR A 52 -10.22 15.46 -6.81
CA TYR A 52 -11.23 16.34 -6.25
C TYR A 52 -10.72 17.79 -6.39
N PRO A 53 -11.23 18.56 -7.35
CA PRO A 53 -10.75 19.94 -7.56
C PRO A 53 -11.11 20.84 -6.38
N ALA A 54 -10.27 21.85 -6.15
CA ALA A 54 -10.57 22.89 -5.17
C ALA A 54 -11.88 23.60 -5.52
N SER A 55 -12.68 23.93 -4.51
CA SER A 55 -13.97 24.58 -4.70
C SER A 55 -14.30 25.56 -3.58
N LYS A 56 -15.06 26.63 -3.92
CA LYS A 56 -15.78 27.47 -2.98
C LYS A 56 -17.25 27.14 -3.07
N ASN A 57 -17.84 26.72 -1.96
CA ASN A 57 -19.16 26.15 -1.92
C ASN A 57 -20.17 27.14 -1.33
N ALA A 58 -21.35 27.23 -1.93
CA ALA A 58 -22.44 28.07 -1.41
C ALA A 58 -22.95 27.53 -0.06
N PRO A 59 -23.44 28.42 0.84
CA PRO A 59 -24.08 27.96 2.07
C PRO A 59 -25.23 26.99 1.80
N GLY A 60 -25.27 25.87 2.55
CA GLY A 60 -26.29 24.84 2.39
C GLY A 60 -25.95 23.76 1.34
N THR A 61 -24.80 23.86 0.67
CA THR A 61 -24.32 22.77 -0.20
C THR A 61 -24.12 21.49 0.63
N MET A 62 -24.58 20.35 0.10
CA MET A 62 -24.47 19.04 0.74
C MET A 62 -23.52 18.14 -0.02
N ARG A 63 -22.64 17.45 0.70
CA ARG A 63 -21.76 16.41 0.19
C ARG A 63 -22.44 15.07 0.34
N GLN A 64 -22.63 14.34 -0.76
CA GLN A 64 -23.09 12.95 -0.76
C GLN A 64 -21.97 12.03 -0.29
N ILE A 65 -22.29 11.10 0.60
CA ILE A 65 -21.36 10.10 1.12
C ILE A 65 -21.74 8.73 0.55
N TYR A 66 -20.79 8.10 -0.09
CA TYR A 66 -20.87 6.75 -0.59
C TYR A 66 -19.78 5.92 0.11
N ASP A 67 -20.12 4.70 0.46
CA ASP A 67 -19.16 3.74 1.02
C ASP A 67 -18.03 3.50 0.02
N TRP A 68 -16.80 3.60 0.47
CA TRP A 68 -15.63 3.54 -0.40
C TRP A 68 -15.47 2.20 -1.12
N ASP A 69 -15.70 1.10 -0.40
CA ASP A 69 -15.48 -0.25 -0.93
C ASP A 69 -16.65 -0.73 -1.80
N THR A 70 -17.88 -0.39 -1.42
CA THR A 70 -19.10 -0.91 -2.08
C THR A 70 -19.76 0.07 -3.02
N GLY A 71 -19.49 1.37 -2.89
CA GLY A 71 -20.18 2.43 -3.63
C GLY A 71 -21.64 2.66 -3.17
N GLU A 72 -22.07 2.03 -2.08
CA GLU A 72 -23.43 2.21 -1.55
C GLU A 72 -23.62 3.62 -0.95
N TYR A 73 -24.76 4.21 -1.23
CA TYR A 73 -25.12 5.52 -0.66
C TYR A 73 -25.35 5.43 0.84
N ARG A 74 -24.60 6.21 1.62
CA ARG A 74 -24.64 6.24 3.10
C ARG A 74 -25.43 7.41 3.65
N GLY A 75 -25.50 8.52 2.92
CA GLY A 75 -26.15 9.74 3.38
C GLY A 75 -25.46 10.99 2.86
N GLN A 76 -25.68 12.12 3.55
CA GLN A 76 -25.07 13.40 3.17
C GLN A 76 -24.67 14.20 4.40
N ILE A 77 -23.64 15.04 4.24
CA ILE A 77 -23.17 15.96 5.26
C ILE A 77 -23.08 17.38 4.67
N PRO A 78 -23.12 18.45 5.47
CA PRO A 78 -22.81 19.80 4.97
C PRO A 78 -21.42 19.85 4.35
N GLU A 79 -21.33 20.43 3.14
CA GLU A 79 -20.04 20.66 2.50
C GLU A 79 -19.30 21.80 3.19
N ALA A 80 -17.95 21.71 3.22
CA ALA A 80 -17.13 22.81 3.70
C ALA A 80 -17.26 24.03 2.77
N ALA A 81 -17.22 25.25 3.33
CA ALA A 81 -17.30 26.48 2.54
C ALA A 81 -16.18 26.60 1.49
N GLU A 82 -15.03 26.02 1.79
CA GLU A 82 -13.89 25.90 0.87
C GLU A 82 -13.32 24.49 0.98
N THR A 83 -13.03 23.86 -0.16
CA THR A 83 -12.34 22.57 -0.26
C THR A 83 -11.08 22.73 -1.11
N TYR A 84 -10.04 21.95 -0.76
CA TYR A 84 -8.74 22.01 -1.42
C TYR A 84 -8.64 20.97 -2.54
N ASN A 85 -7.76 21.25 -3.52
CA ASN A 85 -7.44 20.29 -4.57
C ASN A 85 -6.76 19.04 -3.99
N VAL A 86 -7.28 17.87 -4.37
CA VAL A 86 -6.73 16.55 -3.98
C VAL A 86 -6.51 15.72 -5.23
N ILE A 87 -5.35 15.12 -5.34
CA ILE A 87 -5.05 14.12 -6.39
C ILE A 87 -4.47 12.85 -5.76
N GLY A 88 -5.15 11.72 -5.99
CA GLY A 88 -4.85 10.52 -5.21
C GLY A 88 -4.95 10.79 -3.71
N ASN A 89 -3.96 10.39 -2.96
CA ASN A 89 -3.92 10.52 -1.50
C ASN A 89 -3.14 11.75 -1.00
N ILE A 90 -2.89 12.74 -1.86
CA ILE A 90 -2.20 13.98 -1.51
C ILE A 90 -3.02 15.21 -1.92
N ASN A 91 -2.99 16.27 -1.10
CA ASN A 91 -3.64 17.53 -1.45
C ASN A 91 -2.62 18.62 -1.85
N GLU A 92 -3.11 19.75 -2.35
CA GLU A 92 -2.31 20.89 -2.79
C GLU A 92 -1.44 21.56 -1.71
N TYR A 93 -1.66 21.21 -0.44
CA TYR A 93 -0.82 21.61 0.71
C TYR A 93 0.19 20.54 1.08
N GLN A 94 0.33 19.47 0.27
CA GLN A 94 1.20 18.33 0.52
C GLN A 94 0.78 17.50 1.77
N VAL A 95 -0.45 17.62 2.22
CA VAL A 95 -0.96 16.68 3.23
C VAL A 95 -1.27 15.36 2.55
N THR A 96 -0.74 14.28 3.10
CA THR A 96 -0.90 12.92 2.57
C THR A 96 -1.47 12.01 3.65
N ILE A 97 -2.45 11.19 3.28
CA ILE A 97 -3.07 10.21 4.19
C ILE A 97 -3.09 8.84 3.52
N GLY A 98 -2.48 7.85 4.16
CA GLY A 98 -2.61 6.44 3.86
C GLY A 98 -3.21 5.68 5.05
N GLU A 99 -3.58 4.41 4.87
CA GLU A 99 -4.17 3.63 5.95
C GLU A 99 -3.80 2.15 5.90
N THR A 100 -4.10 1.43 6.99
CA THR A 100 -4.20 -0.03 7.03
C THR A 100 -5.28 -0.46 8.03
N THR A 101 -6.21 -1.27 7.57
CA THR A 101 -7.24 -1.87 8.41
C THR A 101 -6.63 -2.95 9.31
N TYR A 102 -6.80 -2.84 10.63
CA TYR A 102 -6.34 -3.86 11.58
C TYR A 102 -7.47 -4.64 12.25
N GLY A 103 -8.72 -4.33 11.96
CA GLY A 103 -9.88 -5.00 12.54
C GLY A 103 -10.13 -4.60 13.99
N GLY A 104 -9.47 -5.29 14.93
CA GLY A 104 -9.66 -5.08 16.36
C GLY A 104 -10.92 -5.74 16.91
N ARG A 105 -11.58 -5.12 17.89
CA ARG A 105 -12.80 -5.65 18.50
C ARG A 105 -14.02 -5.43 17.63
N GLU A 106 -14.61 -6.51 17.09
CA GLU A 106 -15.79 -6.44 16.21
C GLU A 106 -16.99 -5.73 16.86
N GLU A 107 -17.16 -5.87 18.17
CA GLU A 107 -18.22 -5.20 18.93
C GLU A 107 -18.11 -3.66 18.95
N MET A 108 -17.01 -3.11 18.46
CA MET A 108 -16.79 -1.67 18.34
C MET A 108 -17.21 -1.07 16.98
N ILE A 109 -17.51 -1.91 16.00
CA ILE A 109 -18.00 -1.46 14.69
C ILE A 109 -19.42 -0.89 14.83
N ASP A 110 -19.66 0.30 14.28
CA ASP A 110 -21.01 0.91 14.21
C ASP A 110 -21.49 0.99 12.75
N PRO A 111 -22.25 0.00 12.27
CA PRO A 111 -22.74 0.00 10.88
C PRO A 111 -23.65 1.18 10.54
N SER A 112 -24.17 1.89 11.55
CA SER A 112 -25.03 3.06 11.36
C SER A 112 -24.27 4.38 11.14
N GLY A 113 -22.95 4.37 11.32
CA GLY A 113 -22.09 5.51 11.03
C GLY A 113 -22.15 5.90 9.55
N LEU A 114 -22.01 7.18 9.25
CA LEU A 114 -22.07 7.67 7.88
C LEU A 114 -20.72 7.59 7.16
N ILE A 115 -19.61 7.65 7.88
CA ILE A 115 -18.29 7.84 7.31
C ILE A 115 -17.47 6.53 7.46
N ASP A 116 -17.08 5.96 6.34
CA ASP A 116 -16.11 4.89 6.24
C ASP A 116 -14.68 5.46 6.20
N TYR A 117 -13.66 4.57 6.27
CA TYR A 117 -12.25 4.95 6.30
C TYR A 117 -11.81 5.72 5.03
N GLY A 118 -12.24 5.28 3.85
CA GLY A 118 -11.85 5.90 2.57
C GLY A 118 -12.50 7.26 2.38
N SER A 119 -13.81 7.38 2.63
CA SER A 119 -14.50 8.67 2.66
C SER A 119 -13.84 9.62 3.66
N LEU A 120 -13.43 9.13 4.84
CA LEU A 120 -12.76 9.95 5.86
C LEU A 120 -11.44 10.53 5.34
N ILE A 121 -10.63 9.75 4.61
CA ILE A 121 -9.37 10.20 4.00
C ILE A 121 -9.63 11.39 3.08
N TYR A 122 -10.51 11.23 2.08
CA TYR A 122 -10.72 12.27 1.06
C TYR A 122 -11.43 13.51 1.60
N LEU A 123 -12.41 13.35 2.50
CA LEU A 123 -13.05 14.47 3.19
C LEU A 123 -12.04 15.28 4.01
N THR A 124 -11.06 14.61 4.60
CA THR A 124 -10.01 15.25 5.39
C THR A 124 -9.01 15.97 4.52
N LEU A 125 -8.53 15.33 3.45
CA LEU A 125 -7.61 15.96 2.51
C LEU A 125 -8.17 17.22 1.88
N GLN A 126 -9.47 17.25 1.58
CA GLN A 126 -10.16 18.43 1.07
C GLN A 126 -10.31 19.57 2.10
N ARG A 127 -10.04 19.35 3.39
CA ARG A 127 -10.33 20.28 4.49
C ARG A 127 -9.14 20.59 5.41
N SER A 128 -7.93 20.11 5.08
CA SER A 128 -6.76 20.29 5.95
C SER A 128 -5.53 20.80 5.19
N LYS A 129 -4.73 21.62 5.87
CA LYS A 129 -3.48 22.20 5.35
C LYS A 129 -2.23 21.66 6.04
N THR A 130 -2.40 20.93 7.13
CA THR A 130 -1.31 20.30 7.90
C THR A 130 -1.75 18.96 8.45
N ALA A 131 -0.79 18.11 8.80
CA ALA A 131 -1.07 16.83 9.44
C ALA A 131 -1.86 16.98 10.75
N ARG A 132 -1.57 17.99 11.57
CA ARG A 132 -2.30 18.26 12.81
C ARG A 132 -3.74 18.72 12.56
N GLU A 133 -3.94 19.53 11.53
CA GLU A 133 -5.29 19.93 11.11
C GLU A 133 -6.06 18.73 10.57
N ALA A 134 -5.41 17.84 9.81
CA ALA A 134 -6.00 16.59 9.32
C ALA A 134 -6.51 15.71 10.49
N ILE A 135 -5.69 15.47 11.52
CA ILE A 135 -6.12 14.73 12.72
C ILE A 135 -7.36 15.35 13.34
N LYS A 136 -7.39 16.69 13.47
CA LYS A 136 -8.54 17.41 14.02
C LYS A 136 -9.79 17.29 13.14
N VAL A 137 -9.65 17.41 11.82
CA VAL A 137 -10.75 17.28 10.87
C VAL A 137 -11.31 15.86 10.91
N MET A 138 -10.46 14.83 10.82
CA MET A 138 -10.85 13.42 10.88
C MET A 138 -11.69 13.13 12.13
N THR A 139 -11.14 13.47 13.28
CA THR A 139 -11.79 13.17 14.56
C THR A 139 -13.10 13.93 14.74
N ASN A 140 -13.20 15.19 14.29
CA ASN A 140 -14.45 15.94 14.31
C ASN A 140 -15.53 15.37 13.38
N LEU A 141 -15.15 14.90 12.18
CA LEU A 141 -16.07 14.29 11.22
C LEU A 141 -16.72 13.04 11.82
N VAL A 142 -15.91 12.12 12.36
CA VAL A 142 -16.45 10.86 12.89
C VAL A 142 -17.20 11.05 14.23
N GLU A 143 -16.82 12.01 15.06
CA GLU A 143 -17.60 12.37 16.25
C GLU A 143 -18.99 12.94 15.87
N THR A 144 -19.07 13.69 14.78
CA THR A 144 -20.33 14.33 14.36
C THR A 144 -21.22 13.37 13.59
N TYR A 145 -20.67 12.59 12.66
CA TYR A 145 -21.44 11.82 11.69
C TYR A 145 -21.39 10.30 11.91
N GLY A 146 -20.55 9.82 12.84
CA GLY A 146 -20.33 8.39 13.11
C GLY A 146 -19.33 7.76 12.13
N TYR A 147 -18.73 6.67 12.57
CA TYR A 147 -17.70 5.91 11.86
C TYR A 147 -18.14 4.45 11.70
N CYS A 148 -18.17 3.93 10.47
CA CYS A 148 -18.73 2.62 10.18
C CYS A 148 -17.73 1.52 9.84
N SER A 149 -16.44 1.87 9.66
CA SER A 149 -15.41 0.86 9.40
C SER A 149 -14.90 0.21 10.69
N SER A 150 -14.11 -0.85 10.55
CA SER A 150 -13.39 -1.51 11.65
C SER A 150 -12.23 -0.64 12.16
N GLY A 151 -11.31 -1.21 12.93
CA GLY A 151 -10.14 -0.48 13.42
C GLY A 151 -9.16 -0.14 12.31
N GLU A 152 -8.72 1.12 12.28
CA GLU A 152 -7.81 1.65 11.27
C GLU A 152 -6.58 2.30 11.87
N THR A 153 -5.44 2.06 11.23
CA THR A 153 -4.23 2.86 11.40
C THR A 153 -4.06 3.80 10.22
N PHE A 154 -4.02 5.09 10.48
CA PHE A 154 -3.76 6.12 9.47
C PHE A 154 -2.33 6.63 9.57
N THR A 155 -1.63 6.68 8.45
CA THR A 155 -0.44 7.53 8.23
C THR A 155 -0.91 8.91 7.82
N ILE A 156 -0.52 9.95 8.55
CA ILE A 156 -0.91 11.34 8.27
C ILE A 156 0.35 12.19 8.24
N CYS A 157 0.72 12.68 7.06
CA CYS A 157 1.97 13.38 6.83
C CYS A 157 1.74 14.74 6.18
N ASP A 158 2.66 15.66 6.47
CA ASP A 158 2.86 16.91 5.74
C ASP A 158 4.38 17.15 5.57
N PRO A 159 4.85 18.23 4.90
CA PRO A 159 6.28 18.47 4.71
C PRO A 159 7.12 18.63 6.00
N ASN A 160 6.50 18.72 7.16
CA ASN A 160 7.17 19.01 8.43
C ASN A 160 7.03 17.90 9.47
N GLU A 161 5.93 17.15 9.44
CA GLU A 161 5.60 16.16 10.46
C GLU A 161 4.98 14.89 9.85
N ALA A 162 5.25 13.74 10.49
CA ALA A 162 4.60 12.48 10.20
C ALA A 162 3.95 11.92 11.47
N TRP A 163 2.73 11.39 11.34
CA TRP A 163 1.93 10.85 12.42
C TRP A 163 1.39 9.47 12.09
N ILE A 164 1.31 8.62 13.09
CA ILE A 164 0.47 7.42 13.08
C ILE A 164 -0.73 7.69 13.99
N MET A 165 -1.94 7.50 13.47
CA MET A 165 -3.17 7.58 14.25
C MET A 165 -3.93 6.26 14.17
N GLU A 166 -4.24 5.68 15.32
CA GLU A 166 -5.08 4.49 15.41
C GLU A 166 -6.46 4.84 15.97
N MET A 167 -7.50 4.30 15.35
CA MET A 167 -8.89 4.67 15.62
C MET A 167 -9.79 3.43 15.63
N MET A 168 -10.80 3.44 16.52
CA MET A 168 -11.90 2.46 16.51
C MET A 168 -13.22 3.13 16.88
N GLY A 169 -14.32 2.65 16.32
CA GLY A 169 -15.67 3.02 16.74
C GLY A 169 -15.96 2.71 18.20
N LYS A 170 -17.14 3.08 18.67
CA LYS A 170 -17.60 2.81 20.06
C LYS A 170 -18.70 1.75 20.14
N GLY A 171 -19.01 1.11 19.01
CA GLY A 171 -20.05 0.07 18.88
C GLY A 171 -21.40 0.62 18.41
N PRO A 172 -22.33 -0.28 18.09
CA PRO A 172 -23.61 0.08 17.48
C PRO A 172 -24.35 1.17 18.23
N ASN A 173 -24.88 2.14 17.47
CA ASN A 173 -25.61 3.29 17.98
C ASN A 173 -24.80 4.22 18.93
N SER A 174 -23.48 4.11 18.92
CA SER A 174 -22.58 4.94 19.74
C SER A 174 -21.72 5.81 18.80
N LYS A 175 -22.17 7.00 18.50
CA LYS A 175 -21.40 7.94 17.66
C LYS A 175 -20.01 8.21 18.23
N GLY A 176 -19.08 8.48 17.32
CA GLY A 176 -17.72 8.82 17.64
C GLY A 176 -16.79 7.63 17.75
N VAL A 177 -15.57 7.90 18.10
CA VAL A 177 -14.44 6.95 18.10
C VAL A 177 -13.59 7.11 19.35
N VAL A 178 -12.88 6.06 19.72
CA VAL A 178 -11.66 6.17 20.54
C VAL A 178 -10.46 6.16 19.61
N TRP A 179 -9.46 6.98 19.90
CA TRP A 179 -8.28 7.11 19.03
C TRP A 179 -7.07 7.64 19.79
N VAL A 180 -5.92 7.39 19.23
CA VAL A 180 -4.63 7.95 19.66
C VAL A 180 -3.76 8.22 18.42
N ALA A 181 -3.12 9.38 18.39
CA ALA A 181 -2.17 9.78 17.35
C ALA A 181 -0.80 10.08 17.98
N ILE A 182 0.24 9.52 17.40
CA ILE A 182 1.63 9.69 17.85
C ILE A 182 2.47 10.24 16.69
N ARG A 183 3.18 11.35 16.97
CA ARG A 183 4.13 11.92 16.04
C ARG A 183 5.38 11.05 15.95
N ILE A 184 5.77 10.70 14.75
CA ILE A 184 7.03 9.99 14.50
C ILE A 184 8.18 11.00 14.59
N PRO A 185 9.28 10.68 15.29
CA PRO A 185 10.44 11.56 15.35
C PRO A 185 11.02 11.86 13.97
N ASP A 186 11.52 13.08 13.76
CA ASP A 186 12.00 13.53 12.46
C ASP A 186 13.17 12.69 11.93
N ASN A 187 13.98 12.10 12.81
CA ASN A 187 15.13 11.25 12.48
C ASN A 187 14.81 9.74 12.46
N ALA A 188 13.52 9.36 12.48
CA ALA A 188 13.07 7.98 12.56
C ALA A 188 12.34 7.52 11.29
N ILE A 189 12.28 6.20 11.13
CA ILE A 189 11.37 5.52 10.20
C ILE A 189 10.35 4.71 10.99
N SER A 190 9.16 4.55 10.41
CA SER A 190 8.06 3.78 11.00
C SER A 190 7.26 3.06 9.93
N ALA A 191 6.43 2.11 10.33
CA ALA A 191 5.58 1.34 9.43
C ALA A 191 4.36 0.80 10.15
N HIS A 192 3.31 0.48 9.40
CA HIS A 192 2.20 -0.36 9.85
C HIS A 192 1.62 -1.17 8.68
N ALA A 193 1.04 -2.30 9.00
CA ALA A 193 0.61 -3.29 8.02
C ALA A 193 -0.51 -4.18 8.58
N ASN A 194 -1.71 -3.63 8.76
CA ASN A 194 -2.91 -4.34 9.23
C ASN A 194 -2.82 -4.91 10.67
N GLN A 195 -2.01 -4.30 11.52
CA GLN A 195 -1.97 -4.58 12.94
C GLN A 195 -1.81 -3.27 13.70
N SER A 196 -2.61 -3.08 14.74
CA SER A 196 -2.43 -1.98 15.70
C SER A 196 -1.05 -2.09 16.36
N ARG A 197 -0.27 -1.01 16.34
CA ARG A 197 1.12 -0.98 16.81
C ARG A 197 1.37 -0.04 17.97
N ILE A 198 0.46 0.90 18.23
CA ILE A 198 0.58 1.79 19.37
C ILE A 198 0.37 0.96 20.66
N THR A 199 1.35 1.02 21.54
CA THR A 199 1.32 0.36 22.86
C THR A 199 0.99 1.36 23.96
N THR A 200 1.82 1.45 25.00
CA THR A 200 1.73 2.52 26.00
C THR A 200 2.26 3.84 25.42
N PHE A 201 1.64 4.95 25.78
CA PHE A 201 2.03 6.27 25.31
C PHE A 201 2.02 7.30 26.43
N ASN A 202 2.86 8.32 26.29
CA ASN A 202 2.98 9.38 27.29
C ASN A 202 1.86 10.41 27.16
N MET A 203 0.80 10.25 27.95
CA MET A 203 -0.37 11.17 27.97
C MET A 203 -0.04 12.62 28.35
N LYS A 204 1.16 12.87 28.90
CA LYS A 204 1.61 14.22 29.27
C LYS A 204 2.32 14.94 28.11
N ASP A 205 2.81 14.22 27.11
CA ASP A 205 3.48 14.78 25.94
C ASP A 205 2.46 15.33 24.92
N LYS A 206 1.92 16.49 25.20
CA LYS A 206 0.92 17.16 24.33
C LYS A 206 1.49 17.62 22.99
N LYS A 207 2.81 17.62 22.80
CA LYS A 207 3.45 17.98 21.56
C LYS A 207 3.41 16.82 20.56
N ASN A 208 3.67 15.60 21.03
CA ASN A 208 3.87 14.43 20.19
C ASN A 208 2.77 13.37 20.34
N VAL A 209 1.84 13.53 21.29
CA VAL A 209 0.74 12.59 21.56
C VAL A 209 -0.58 13.33 21.69
N ILE A 210 -1.53 12.97 20.83
CA ILE A 210 -2.89 13.49 20.83
C ILE A 210 -3.85 12.29 20.90
N TYR A 211 -4.91 12.36 21.68
CA TYR A 211 -5.81 11.22 21.89
C TYR A 211 -7.22 11.66 22.29
N SER A 212 -8.23 10.81 22.10
CA SER A 212 -9.59 11.04 22.54
C SER A 212 -9.66 11.09 24.07
N LYS A 213 -10.40 12.09 24.60
CA LYS A 213 -10.47 12.34 26.06
C LYS A 213 -10.95 11.14 26.87
N ASP A 214 -11.69 10.27 26.25
CA ASP A 214 -12.31 9.10 26.87
C ASP A 214 -11.61 7.77 26.54
N VAL A 215 -10.46 7.77 25.88
CA VAL A 215 -9.75 6.57 25.42
C VAL A 215 -9.57 5.51 26.52
N VAL A 216 -9.18 5.91 27.74
CA VAL A 216 -9.04 5.00 28.87
C VAL A 216 -10.36 4.77 29.59
N LYS A 217 -11.17 5.84 29.75
CA LYS A 217 -12.46 5.77 30.42
C LYS A 217 -13.41 4.81 29.70
N PHE A 218 -13.42 4.84 28.36
CA PHE A 218 -14.23 3.94 27.56
C PHE A 218 -13.81 2.47 27.77
N ALA A 219 -12.52 2.15 27.74
CA ALA A 219 -12.00 0.81 28.02
C ALA A 219 -12.40 0.31 29.41
N ARG A 220 -12.32 1.17 30.43
CA ARG A 220 -12.77 0.84 31.79
C ARG A 220 -14.27 0.57 31.85
N SER A 221 -15.09 1.36 31.15
CA SER A 221 -16.55 1.18 31.13
C SER A 221 -16.97 -0.17 30.53
N LYS A 222 -16.12 -0.74 29.67
CA LYS A 222 -16.31 -2.05 29.05
C LYS A 222 -15.65 -3.20 29.84
N GLY A 223 -14.92 -2.88 30.91
CA GLY A 223 -14.18 -3.89 31.71
C GLY A 223 -12.91 -4.43 31.04
N TRP A 224 -12.43 -3.77 29.97
CA TRP A 224 -11.24 -4.21 29.22
C TRP A 224 -9.93 -3.73 29.83
N PHE A 225 -9.98 -2.75 30.71
CA PHE A 225 -8.82 -2.19 31.39
C PHE A 225 -9.17 -1.70 32.80
N ASN A 226 -8.35 -2.04 33.81
CA ASN A 226 -8.55 -1.62 35.21
C ASN A 226 -7.30 -1.04 35.88
N GLY A 227 -6.18 -0.88 35.12
CA GLY A 227 -4.91 -0.35 35.61
C GLY A 227 -4.89 1.18 35.77
N LYS A 228 -3.71 1.72 36.07
CA LYS A 228 -3.46 3.18 36.05
C LYS A 228 -3.41 3.69 34.61
N ASP A 229 -3.79 4.94 34.37
CA ASP A 229 -3.74 5.55 33.03
C ASP A 229 -2.36 5.44 32.36
N SER A 230 -1.29 5.52 33.15
CA SER A 230 0.10 5.37 32.68
C SER A 230 0.46 3.93 32.21
N GLU A 231 -0.35 2.95 32.56
CA GLU A 231 -0.18 1.54 32.20
C GLU A 231 -1.08 1.15 31.02
N PHE A 232 -1.91 2.11 30.54
CA PHE A 232 -2.84 1.85 29.45
C PHE A 232 -2.07 1.51 28.18
N ASN A 233 -2.33 0.33 27.64
CA ASN A 233 -1.74 -0.17 26.42
C ASN A 233 -2.84 -0.28 25.35
N TRP A 234 -2.74 0.53 24.31
CA TRP A 234 -3.76 0.67 23.29
C TRP A 234 -4.02 -0.65 22.55
N ASN A 235 -2.98 -1.22 21.90
CA ASN A 235 -3.20 -2.42 21.09
C ASN A 235 -3.65 -3.63 21.93
N MET A 236 -3.05 -3.85 23.11
CA MET A 236 -3.48 -4.93 23.99
C MET A 236 -4.92 -4.77 24.49
N THR A 237 -5.44 -3.55 24.52
CA THR A 237 -6.82 -3.27 24.96
C THR A 237 -7.82 -3.39 23.83
N TYR A 238 -7.51 -2.84 22.65
CA TYR A 238 -8.45 -2.70 21.55
C TYR A 238 -8.23 -3.65 20.37
N ALA A 239 -7.00 -4.14 20.17
CA ALA A 239 -6.61 -4.96 19.01
C ALA A 239 -5.38 -5.83 19.32
N GLU A 240 -5.50 -6.73 20.31
CA GLU A 240 -4.37 -7.59 20.72
C GLU A 240 -3.82 -8.39 19.54
N PRO A 241 -2.50 -8.35 19.29
CA PRO A 241 -1.89 -9.10 18.20
C PRO A 241 -1.98 -10.61 18.40
N ASP A 242 -2.70 -11.28 17.53
CA ASP A 242 -2.75 -12.73 17.42
C ASP A 242 -1.60 -13.28 16.54
N PHE A 243 -1.65 -14.55 16.16
CA PHE A 243 -0.69 -15.15 15.25
C PHE A 243 -0.69 -14.46 13.88
N GLY A 244 -1.87 -14.21 13.31
CA GLY A 244 -2.01 -13.55 12.01
C GLY A 244 -1.49 -12.12 12.04
N GLY A 245 -1.83 -11.36 13.07
CA GLY A 245 -1.33 -10.00 13.28
C GLY A 245 0.20 -9.91 13.38
N ARG A 246 0.86 -10.95 13.94
CA ARG A 246 2.32 -11.02 13.97
C ARG A 246 2.89 -11.51 12.65
N ARG A 247 2.44 -12.67 12.15
CA ARG A 247 3.04 -13.35 11.01
C ARG A 247 2.72 -12.70 9.68
N PHE A 248 1.48 -12.26 9.47
CA PHE A 248 1.07 -11.67 8.18
C PHE A 248 1.22 -10.14 8.15
N CYS A 249 1.27 -9.50 9.33
CA CYS A 249 1.29 -8.05 9.45
C CYS A 249 2.64 -7.55 9.98
N GLU A 250 2.99 -7.84 11.22
CA GLU A 250 4.24 -7.37 11.82
C GLU A 250 5.51 -7.90 11.13
N ALA A 251 5.46 -9.06 10.44
CA ALA A 251 6.58 -9.53 9.63
C ALA A 251 6.94 -8.57 8.47
N ARG A 252 5.95 -7.88 7.87
CA ARG A 252 6.19 -6.83 6.86
C ARG A 252 6.90 -5.62 7.46
N VAL A 253 6.51 -5.22 8.66
CA VAL A 253 7.17 -4.15 9.40
C VAL A 253 8.58 -4.56 9.79
N TRP A 254 8.77 -5.81 10.25
CA TRP A 254 10.08 -6.35 10.55
C TRP A 254 11.00 -6.31 9.32
N SER A 255 10.53 -6.75 8.17
CA SER A 255 11.29 -6.73 6.91
C SER A 255 11.70 -5.31 6.54
N PHE A 256 10.74 -4.37 6.56
CA PHE A 256 11.05 -2.96 6.30
C PHE A 256 12.12 -2.40 7.22
N PHE A 257 12.00 -2.61 8.52
CA PHE A 257 13.02 -2.14 9.47
C PHE A 257 14.37 -2.83 9.25
N ASN A 258 14.36 -4.13 8.89
CA ASN A 258 15.57 -4.92 8.67
C ASN A 258 16.38 -4.48 7.44
N HIS A 259 15.77 -3.74 6.49
CA HIS A 259 16.52 -3.08 5.41
C HIS A 259 17.41 -1.94 5.93
N PHE A 260 17.12 -1.36 7.08
CA PHE A 260 17.76 -0.14 7.56
C PHE A 260 18.51 -0.29 8.89
N THR A 261 18.30 -1.38 9.62
CA THR A 261 19.03 -1.73 10.85
C THR A 261 18.82 -3.21 11.18
N ASP A 262 19.69 -3.81 11.99
CA ASP A 262 19.57 -5.21 12.39
C ASP A 262 18.33 -5.46 13.27
N MET A 263 17.34 -6.13 12.73
CA MET A 263 16.10 -6.51 13.40
C MET A 263 16.07 -7.98 13.87
N THR A 264 17.19 -8.71 13.80
CA THR A 264 17.31 -10.08 14.33
C THR A 264 16.79 -10.24 15.76
N PRO A 265 16.99 -9.30 16.71
CA PRO A 265 16.45 -9.41 18.07
C PRO A 265 14.92 -9.45 18.18
N TYR A 266 14.18 -9.15 17.10
CA TYR A 266 12.72 -9.11 17.04
C TYR A 266 12.12 -10.18 16.13
N ILE A 267 12.93 -11.06 15.55
CA ILE A 267 12.47 -12.06 14.59
C ILE A 267 11.43 -13.02 15.19
N ASP A 268 11.60 -13.42 16.44
CA ASP A 268 10.65 -14.27 17.16
C ASP A 268 9.24 -13.67 17.25
N TYR A 269 9.18 -12.33 17.34
CA TYR A 269 7.90 -11.62 17.34
C TYR A 269 7.23 -11.66 15.97
N ALA A 270 8.00 -11.39 14.92
CA ALA A 270 7.54 -11.46 13.52
C ALA A 270 7.17 -12.89 13.10
N GLU A 271 7.86 -13.92 13.61
CA GLU A 271 7.46 -15.31 13.43
C GLU A 271 6.12 -15.66 14.07
N GLY A 272 5.74 -14.97 15.13
CA GLY A 272 4.45 -15.10 15.81
C GLY A 272 4.26 -16.35 16.67
N ARG A 273 5.26 -17.26 16.72
CA ARG A 273 5.16 -18.56 17.41
C ARG A 273 5.66 -18.54 18.85
N VAL A 274 6.57 -17.63 19.17
CA VAL A 274 7.19 -17.55 20.49
C VAL A 274 6.30 -16.74 21.42
N LYS A 275 5.83 -17.40 22.50
CA LYS A 275 5.03 -16.73 23.53
C LYS A 275 5.89 -15.75 24.31
N GLY A 276 5.44 -14.50 24.45
CA GLY A 276 6.17 -13.45 25.18
C GLY A 276 7.37 -12.89 24.41
N ALA A 277 7.48 -13.15 23.10
CA ALA A 277 8.47 -12.49 22.24
C ALA A 277 8.39 -10.98 22.38
N LYS A 278 9.54 -10.33 22.33
CA LYS A 278 9.69 -8.86 22.49
C LYS A 278 9.00 -8.14 21.32
N PRO A 279 7.97 -7.30 21.55
CA PRO A 279 7.34 -6.53 20.49
C PRO A 279 8.33 -5.56 19.83
N MET A 280 8.15 -5.31 18.53
CA MET A 280 8.94 -4.30 17.83
C MET A 280 8.57 -2.89 18.31
N PRO A 281 9.54 -1.95 18.31
CA PRO A 281 9.25 -0.55 18.58
C PRO A 281 8.33 0.03 17.48
N LEU A 282 7.59 1.11 17.80
CA LEU A 282 6.73 1.80 16.83
C LEU A 282 7.56 2.45 15.70
N TRP A 283 8.78 2.87 16.00
CA TRP A 283 9.78 3.41 15.05
C TRP A 283 11.18 2.97 15.42
N ILE A 284 12.09 3.09 14.45
CA ILE A 284 13.53 2.91 14.63
C ILE A 284 14.30 4.11 14.07
N ILE A 285 15.53 4.25 14.47
CA ILE A 285 16.48 5.17 13.83
C ILE A 285 17.27 4.34 12.80
N PRO A 286 17.22 4.67 11.51
CA PRO A 286 17.94 3.93 10.49
C PRO A 286 19.47 4.17 10.59
N ASP A 287 20.26 3.18 10.18
CA ASP A 287 21.72 3.24 10.23
C ASP A 287 22.31 4.21 9.19
N HIS A 288 21.53 4.59 8.19
CA HIS A 288 21.88 5.59 7.17
C HIS A 288 20.67 6.41 6.75
N LYS A 289 20.88 7.49 5.99
CA LYS A 289 19.81 8.30 5.43
C LYS A 289 19.09 7.53 4.32
N VAL A 290 17.77 7.51 4.39
CA VAL A 290 16.91 6.72 3.52
C VAL A 290 16.57 7.51 2.27
N SER A 291 16.88 6.97 1.10
CA SER A 291 16.53 7.56 -0.20
C SER A 291 15.11 7.18 -0.63
N LEU A 292 14.55 7.98 -1.54
CA LEU A 292 13.25 7.69 -2.16
C LEU A 292 13.27 6.35 -2.91
N GLN A 293 14.36 6.05 -3.63
CA GLN A 293 14.54 4.81 -4.38
C GLN A 293 14.56 3.57 -3.46
N GLU A 294 15.22 3.66 -2.29
CA GLU A 294 15.20 2.57 -1.31
C GLU A 294 13.78 2.31 -0.78
N ILE A 295 12.97 3.36 -0.60
CA ILE A 295 11.57 3.20 -0.20
C ILE A 295 10.74 2.55 -1.31
N GLU A 296 10.94 2.92 -2.58
CA GLU A 296 10.29 2.24 -3.70
C GLU A 296 10.64 0.76 -3.75
N GLU A 297 11.91 0.39 -3.52
CA GLU A 297 12.31 -1.02 -3.44
C GLU A 297 11.70 -1.73 -2.23
N CYS A 298 11.55 -1.08 -1.07
CA CYS A 298 10.84 -1.65 0.08
C CYS A 298 9.36 -1.94 -0.21
N MET A 299 8.70 -1.14 -1.07
CA MET A 299 7.32 -1.41 -1.51
C MET A 299 7.21 -2.67 -2.37
N ARG A 300 8.33 -3.20 -2.87
CA ARG A 300 8.48 -4.38 -3.74
C ARG A 300 8.95 -5.63 -3.02
N ASP A 301 9.13 -5.56 -1.71
CA ASP A 301 9.73 -6.60 -0.88
C ASP A 301 8.88 -7.88 -0.78
N HIS A 302 9.55 -9.05 -0.93
CA HIS A 302 9.00 -10.39 -0.73
C HIS A 302 9.85 -11.18 0.29
N TYR A 303 10.47 -10.47 1.23
CA TYR A 303 11.36 -11.04 2.25
C TYR A 303 12.65 -11.65 1.68
N GLU A 304 13.12 -11.21 0.52
CA GLU A 304 14.30 -11.76 -0.14
C GLU A 304 15.52 -11.79 0.80
N GLY A 305 16.20 -12.93 0.84
CA GLY A 305 17.39 -13.11 1.70
C GLY A 305 17.11 -13.26 3.19
N THR A 306 15.86 -13.36 3.62
CA THR A 306 15.45 -13.55 5.00
C THR A 306 14.90 -14.96 5.25
N PRO A 307 14.72 -15.39 6.52
CA PRO A 307 14.02 -16.64 6.81
C PRO A 307 12.56 -16.72 6.34
N PHE A 308 11.97 -15.59 5.93
CA PHE A 308 10.59 -15.49 5.46
C PHE A 308 10.49 -15.50 3.93
N ALA A 309 11.63 -15.60 3.20
CA ALA A 309 11.67 -15.58 1.73
C ALA A 309 10.71 -16.58 1.09
N LEU A 310 10.01 -16.12 0.04
CA LEU A 310 8.95 -16.89 -0.61
C LEU A 310 9.39 -17.61 -1.89
N ASP A 311 10.60 -17.40 -2.35
CA ASP A 311 11.12 -17.89 -3.64
C ASP A 311 11.79 -19.28 -3.57
N ASN A 312 11.88 -19.91 -2.39
CA ASN A 312 12.71 -21.08 -2.15
C ASN A 312 11.97 -22.31 -1.62
N ASP A 313 10.65 -22.26 -1.49
CA ASP A 313 9.81 -23.39 -1.06
C ASP A 313 8.98 -23.98 -2.22
N ILE A 314 8.20 -25.04 -1.95
CA ILE A 314 7.40 -25.72 -2.98
C ILE A 314 6.28 -24.81 -3.54
N ALA A 315 5.79 -23.86 -2.75
CA ALA A 315 4.73 -22.95 -3.19
C ALA A 315 5.24 -21.88 -4.16
N ALA A 316 6.57 -21.67 -4.26
CA ALA A 316 7.19 -20.85 -5.29
C ALA A 316 7.09 -21.46 -6.69
N GLY A 317 6.82 -22.76 -6.76
CA GLY A 317 6.60 -23.45 -8.01
C GLY A 317 7.84 -23.57 -8.92
N PRO A 318 7.62 -23.88 -10.21
CA PRO A 318 8.71 -24.20 -11.14
C PRO A 318 9.68 -23.05 -11.44
N TRP A 319 9.29 -21.82 -11.18
CA TRP A 319 10.05 -20.62 -11.55
C TRP A 319 10.13 -19.59 -10.42
N ASP A 320 10.27 -20.08 -9.18
CA ASP A 320 10.64 -19.31 -7.99
C ASP A 320 9.75 -18.07 -7.78
N MET A 321 8.43 -18.24 -7.91
CA MET A 321 7.44 -17.16 -7.80
C MET A 321 7.25 -16.73 -6.32
N PRO A 322 7.52 -15.48 -5.93
CA PRO A 322 7.44 -15.04 -4.54
C PRO A 322 6.04 -14.58 -4.10
N TYR A 323 5.00 -15.02 -4.79
CA TYR A 323 3.60 -14.67 -4.54
C TYR A 323 2.82 -15.86 -4.01
N ARG A 324 1.81 -15.60 -3.17
CA ARG A 324 0.97 -16.64 -2.58
C ARG A 324 -0.51 -16.38 -2.86
N PRO A 325 -1.29 -17.42 -3.19
CA PRO A 325 -2.74 -17.27 -3.32
C PRO A 325 -3.43 -17.10 -1.96
N THR A 326 -4.60 -16.47 -1.99
CA THR A 326 -5.51 -16.40 -0.84
C THR A 326 -6.49 -17.59 -0.88
N PRO A 327 -6.92 -18.13 0.27
CA PRO A 327 -6.61 -17.68 1.64
C PRO A 327 -5.18 -18.04 2.07
N LEU A 328 -4.58 -17.17 2.88
CA LEU A 328 -3.24 -17.41 3.42
C LEU A 328 -3.21 -18.56 4.43
N SER A 329 -4.31 -18.84 5.09
CA SER A 329 -4.46 -19.99 6.01
C SER A 329 -5.37 -21.04 5.39
N PHE A 330 -4.98 -22.31 5.49
CA PHE A 330 -5.71 -23.44 4.94
C PHE A 330 -5.57 -24.66 5.84
N GLU A 331 -6.44 -25.66 5.70
CA GLU A 331 -6.46 -26.85 6.52
C GLU A 331 -6.24 -28.12 5.66
N VAL A 332 -5.40 -29.03 6.17
CA VAL A 332 -5.19 -30.36 5.59
C VAL A 332 -5.23 -31.37 6.75
N ASP A 333 -6.10 -32.37 6.65
CA ASP A 333 -6.26 -33.45 7.63
C ASP A 333 -6.40 -32.97 9.08
N GLY A 334 -7.20 -31.90 9.28
CA GLY A 334 -7.47 -31.32 10.60
C GLY A 334 -6.34 -30.45 11.17
N LYS A 335 -5.29 -30.20 10.39
CA LYS A 335 -4.17 -29.34 10.79
C LYS A 335 -4.13 -28.08 9.94
N LYS A 336 -4.04 -26.91 10.60
CA LYS A 336 -3.94 -25.61 9.94
C LYS A 336 -2.50 -25.32 9.50
N TYR A 337 -2.37 -24.82 8.31
CA TYR A 337 -1.15 -24.34 7.67
C TYR A 337 -1.34 -22.90 7.19
N PHE A 338 -0.25 -22.23 6.83
CA PHE A 338 -0.32 -20.86 6.30
C PHE A 338 0.75 -20.64 5.22
N ASN A 339 0.52 -19.61 4.41
CA ASN A 339 1.48 -19.01 3.50
C ASN A 339 1.96 -17.67 4.06
N GLU A 340 3.14 -17.24 3.63
CA GLU A 340 3.65 -15.90 3.92
C GLU A 340 2.84 -14.84 3.18
N ARG A 341 2.84 -13.61 3.75
CA ARG A 341 2.27 -12.44 3.10
C ARG A 341 3.29 -11.31 3.06
N PRO A 342 3.87 -11.00 1.88
CA PRO A 342 4.87 -9.95 1.73
C PRO A 342 4.24 -8.56 1.57
N THR A 343 5.08 -7.54 1.48
CA THR A 343 4.67 -6.16 1.17
C THR A 343 4.13 -6.05 -0.25
N SER A 344 4.88 -6.57 -1.25
CA SER A 344 4.42 -6.64 -2.63
C SER A 344 3.55 -7.89 -2.84
N THR A 345 2.38 -7.72 -3.40
CA THR A 345 1.41 -8.80 -3.59
C THR A 345 0.53 -8.56 -4.82
N GLN A 346 0.09 -9.66 -5.44
CA GLN A 346 -0.77 -9.61 -6.63
C GLN A 346 -2.18 -9.03 -6.37
N GLN A 347 -2.53 -8.77 -5.12
CA GLN A 347 -3.82 -8.15 -4.76
C GLN A 347 -3.75 -6.62 -4.65
N THR A 348 -2.58 -6.02 -4.87
CA THR A 348 -2.42 -4.57 -4.83
C THR A 348 -3.18 -3.92 -5.98
N ALA A 349 -4.13 -3.04 -5.69
CA ALA A 349 -4.86 -2.28 -6.69
C ALA A 349 -4.07 -1.05 -7.16
N PHE A 350 -3.43 -0.38 -6.21
CA PHE A 350 -2.49 0.71 -6.47
C PHE A 350 -1.45 0.82 -5.36
N SER A 351 -0.33 1.38 -5.72
CA SER A 351 0.78 1.68 -4.81
C SER A 351 1.29 3.09 -5.03
N TYR A 352 1.70 3.77 -3.96
CA TYR A 352 2.39 5.03 -4.09
C TYR A 352 3.48 5.25 -3.05
N VAL A 353 4.42 6.13 -3.40
CA VAL A 353 5.36 6.79 -2.51
C VAL A 353 5.14 8.29 -2.60
N ALA A 354 4.76 8.93 -1.50
CA ALA A 354 4.56 10.38 -1.43
C ALA A 354 5.81 11.05 -0.87
N GLN A 355 6.32 12.04 -1.58
CA GLN A 355 7.47 12.87 -1.22
C GLN A 355 6.98 14.29 -0.95
N MET A 356 7.17 14.79 0.28
CA MET A 356 6.70 16.11 0.71
C MET A 356 7.89 16.98 1.13
N ARG A 357 8.03 18.15 0.50
CA ARG A 357 9.23 19.00 0.60
C ARG A 357 8.88 20.43 1.00
N SER A 358 9.31 20.83 2.20
CA SER A 358 8.98 22.14 2.79
C SER A 358 9.72 23.32 2.17
N TRP A 359 10.83 23.08 1.47
CA TRP A 359 11.68 24.12 0.88
C TRP A 359 11.26 24.57 -0.53
N LEU A 360 10.24 23.92 -1.09
CA LEU A 360 9.66 24.27 -2.39
C LEU A 360 8.27 24.92 -2.20
N PRO A 361 7.82 25.74 -3.14
CA PRO A 361 6.43 26.17 -3.18
C PRO A 361 5.48 24.96 -3.07
N ARG A 362 4.37 25.12 -2.35
CA ARG A 362 3.47 23.99 -2.06
C ARG A 362 2.99 23.24 -3.29
N GLN A 363 2.83 23.94 -4.40
CA GLN A 363 2.35 23.38 -5.67
C GLN A 363 3.39 22.48 -6.37
N ILE A 364 4.67 22.63 -6.04
CA ILE A 364 5.82 21.93 -6.63
C ILE A 364 6.37 20.89 -5.64
N GLY A 365 6.30 21.18 -4.34
CA GLY A 365 7.00 20.40 -3.30
C GLY A 365 6.45 19.00 -3.08
N GLY A 366 5.16 18.75 -3.34
CA GLY A 366 4.53 17.46 -3.14
C GLY A 366 4.48 16.63 -4.42
N VAL A 367 5.00 15.40 -4.37
CA VAL A 367 4.94 14.44 -5.48
C VAL A 367 4.40 13.11 -4.96
N LEU A 368 3.40 12.59 -5.63
CA LEU A 368 2.89 11.24 -5.47
C LEU A 368 3.49 10.38 -6.60
N TRP A 369 4.46 9.55 -6.28
CA TRP A 369 5.00 8.55 -7.18
C TRP A 369 4.02 7.39 -7.21
N PHE A 370 3.25 7.29 -8.29
CA PHE A 370 2.03 6.46 -8.34
C PHE A 370 2.12 5.35 -9.38
N GLY A 371 1.63 4.17 -9.02
CA GLY A 371 1.46 3.02 -9.91
C GLY A 371 0.14 2.29 -9.64
N ASN A 372 -0.57 1.91 -10.70
CA ASN A 372 -1.69 0.97 -10.61
C ASN A 372 -1.17 -0.47 -10.68
N ASP A 373 -1.75 -1.37 -9.89
CA ASP A 373 -1.35 -2.77 -9.76
C ASP A 373 -0.16 -2.97 -8.79
N ASP A 374 0.39 -4.15 -8.71
CA ASP A 374 1.50 -4.56 -7.85
C ASP A 374 2.75 -3.69 -8.05
N GLY A 375 3.24 -3.05 -6.98
CA GLY A 375 4.38 -2.14 -7.00
C GLY A 375 5.67 -2.74 -7.58
N ASN A 376 5.85 -4.08 -7.51
CA ASN A 376 6.98 -4.75 -8.13
C ASN A 376 6.83 -4.91 -9.66
N MET A 377 5.60 -4.87 -10.15
CA MET A 377 5.26 -5.09 -11.56
C MET A 377 5.01 -3.80 -12.35
N VAL A 378 5.08 -2.63 -11.71
CA VAL A 378 4.81 -1.32 -12.33
C VAL A 378 5.96 -0.35 -12.13
N ALA A 379 6.03 0.67 -12.99
CA ALA A 379 6.88 1.84 -12.76
C ALA A 379 6.06 2.94 -12.11
N TYR A 380 6.58 3.52 -11.03
CA TYR A 380 5.99 4.68 -10.39
C TYR A 380 6.17 5.92 -11.27
N THR A 381 5.07 6.64 -11.53
CA THR A 381 5.09 7.88 -12.30
C THR A 381 4.86 9.10 -11.41
N PRO A 382 5.55 10.23 -11.65
CA PRO A 382 5.44 11.40 -10.79
C PRO A 382 4.14 12.18 -11.04
N ILE A 383 3.28 12.26 -10.02
CA ILE A 383 2.05 13.05 -10.00
C ILE A 383 2.23 14.20 -9.00
N TYR A 384 2.27 15.44 -9.46
CA TYR A 384 2.44 16.58 -8.58
C TYR A 384 1.14 16.93 -7.85
N CYS A 385 1.22 17.29 -6.58
CA CYS A 385 0.07 17.56 -5.71
C CYS A 385 -0.81 18.75 -6.18
N GLY A 386 -0.25 19.63 -7.00
CA GLY A 386 -0.97 20.76 -7.59
C GLY A 386 -1.69 20.44 -8.91
N ASN A 387 -1.56 19.23 -9.44
CA ASN A 387 -2.18 18.86 -10.72
C ASN A 387 -3.68 19.15 -10.72
N THR A 388 -4.17 19.74 -11.83
CA THR A 388 -5.58 20.13 -11.98
C THR A 388 -6.44 19.07 -12.65
N VAL A 389 -5.81 18.01 -13.15
CA VAL A 389 -6.46 16.83 -13.72
C VAL A 389 -5.54 15.62 -13.56
N GLN A 390 -6.13 14.46 -13.35
CA GLN A 390 -5.40 13.20 -13.34
C GLN A 390 -5.09 12.72 -14.78
N PRO A 391 -4.01 11.95 -14.99
CA PRO A 391 -3.75 11.32 -16.27
C PRO A 391 -4.91 10.42 -16.72
N GLU A 392 -5.32 10.51 -17.99
CA GLU A 392 -6.45 9.75 -18.53
C GLU A 392 -6.26 8.23 -18.37
N CYS A 393 -5.03 7.74 -18.48
CA CYS A 393 -4.77 6.31 -18.30
C CYS A 393 -4.99 5.80 -16.87
N TYR A 394 -4.98 6.68 -15.87
CA TYR A 394 -5.31 6.35 -14.47
C TYR A 394 -6.78 6.59 -14.13
N ASN A 395 -7.58 7.10 -15.05
CA ASN A 395 -9.03 7.27 -14.91
C ASN A 395 -9.72 7.19 -16.27
N THR A 396 -9.61 6.04 -16.92
CA THR A 396 -10.12 5.82 -18.28
C THR A 396 -11.63 5.62 -18.27
N PRO A 397 -12.42 6.44 -18.98
CA PRO A 397 -13.87 6.26 -19.07
C PRO A 397 -14.26 4.87 -19.58
N GLY A 398 -15.20 4.21 -18.89
CA GLY A 398 -15.73 2.91 -19.26
C GLY A 398 -14.86 1.71 -18.88
N ALA A 399 -13.71 1.91 -18.24
CA ALA A 399 -12.96 0.84 -17.60
C ALA A 399 -13.43 0.68 -16.14
N ASP A 400 -13.63 -0.56 -15.71
CA ASP A 400 -13.98 -0.91 -14.33
C ASP A 400 -13.42 -2.29 -13.96
N ALA A 401 -13.76 -2.81 -12.78
CA ALA A 401 -13.26 -4.09 -12.27
C ALA A 401 -13.55 -5.31 -13.16
N VAL A 402 -14.49 -5.22 -14.09
CA VAL A 402 -14.94 -6.30 -14.99
C VAL A 402 -14.90 -5.90 -16.46
N THR A 403 -14.47 -4.68 -16.77
CA THR A 403 -14.40 -4.13 -18.14
C THR A 403 -12.98 -3.75 -18.49
N PHE A 404 -12.30 -4.62 -19.24
CA PHE A 404 -10.94 -4.41 -19.73
C PHE A 404 -10.84 -3.22 -20.69
N SER A 405 -9.81 -2.41 -20.54
CA SER A 405 -9.42 -1.40 -21.52
C SER A 405 -7.89 -1.36 -21.68
N ASP A 406 -7.41 -1.41 -22.90
CA ASP A 406 -5.99 -1.25 -23.21
C ASP A 406 -5.50 0.21 -23.07
N LYS A 407 -6.41 1.14 -22.78
CA LYS A 407 -6.13 2.55 -22.47
C LYS A 407 -6.01 2.81 -20.98
N ASN A 408 -6.40 1.84 -20.15
CA ASN A 408 -6.35 1.95 -18.71
C ASN A 408 -5.08 1.33 -18.15
N ALA A 409 -4.36 2.07 -17.30
CA ALA A 409 -3.08 1.64 -16.75
C ALA A 409 -3.21 0.40 -15.86
N TYR A 410 -4.24 0.33 -14.99
CA TYR A 410 -4.49 -0.86 -14.17
C TYR A 410 -4.57 -2.13 -15.03
N TRP A 411 -5.41 -2.12 -16.07
CA TRP A 411 -5.60 -3.31 -16.89
C TRP A 411 -4.37 -3.71 -17.69
N VAL A 412 -3.62 -2.75 -18.21
CA VAL A 412 -2.39 -3.05 -18.98
C VAL A 412 -1.27 -3.53 -18.04
N CYS A 413 -1.13 -2.94 -16.86
CA CYS A 413 -0.17 -3.39 -15.84
C CYS A 413 -0.54 -4.78 -15.34
N ASN A 414 -1.80 -5.00 -14.98
CA ASN A 414 -2.32 -6.29 -14.51
C ASN A 414 -2.19 -7.40 -15.57
N TRP A 415 -2.38 -7.08 -16.85
CA TRP A 415 -2.11 -8.01 -17.94
C TRP A 415 -0.64 -8.44 -17.96
N VAL A 416 0.30 -7.50 -17.87
CA VAL A 416 1.74 -7.80 -17.83
C VAL A 416 2.09 -8.62 -16.58
N SER A 417 1.61 -8.23 -15.41
CA SER A 417 1.85 -8.91 -14.14
C SER A 417 1.41 -10.38 -14.20
N ASN A 418 0.20 -10.64 -14.71
CA ASN A 418 -0.35 -11.99 -14.84
C ASN A 418 0.38 -12.85 -15.90
N MET A 419 1.08 -12.24 -16.85
CA MET A 419 2.00 -12.97 -17.73
C MET A 419 3.30 -13.34 -16.99
N VAL A 420 3.79 -12.49 -16.10
CA VAL A 420 5.08 -12.65 -15.42
C VAL A 420 4.97 -13.61 -14.22
N TYR A 421 3.94 -13.54 -13.40
CA TYR A 421 3.78 -14.36 -12.20
C TYR A 421 4.04 -15.87 -12.43
N PRO A 422 3.43 -16.54 -13.41
CA PRO A 422 3.62 -17.99 -13.58
C PRO A 422 5.03 -18.39 -14.01
N ARG A 423 5.85 -17.44 -14.46
CA ARG A 423 7.22 -17.67 -14.94
C ARG A 423 8.18 -16.61 -14.41
N TYR A 424 8.04 -16.30 -13.13
CA TYR A 424 8.65 -15.14 -12.48
C TYR A 424 10.16 -15.05 -12.73
N SER A 425 10.94 -16.03 -12.33
CA SER A 425 12.41 -15.98 -12.47
C SER A 425 12.91 -15.86 -13.91
N GLN A 426 12.08 -16.23 -14.91
CA GLN A 426 12.42 -16.09 -16.33
C GLN A 426 11.99 -14.76 -16.94
N MET A 427 10.79 -14.27 -16.58
CA MET A 427 10.17 -13.12 -17.24
C MET A 427 10.39 -11.81 -16.49
N PHE A 428 10.42 -11.83 -15.15
CA PHE A 428 10.60 -10.65 -14.33
C PHE A 428 11.87 -9.84 -14.65
N PRO A 429 13.04 -10.45 -14.93
CA PRO A 429 14.21 -9.67 -15.34
C PRO A 429 13.99 -8.78 -16.56
N SER A 430 13.18 -9.21 -17.52
CA SER A 430 12.84 -8.38 -18.71
C SER A 430 11.90 -7.24 -18.36
N LEU A 431 10.94 -7.43 -17.44
CA LEU A 431 10.08 -6.37 -16.92
C LEU A 431 10.93 -5.37 -16.13
N LYS A 432 11.78 -5.86 -15.21
CA LYS A 432 12.61 -5.02 -14.33
C LYS A 432 13.47 -4.05 -15.12
N VAL A 433 14.07 -4.47 -16.22
CA VAL A 433 14.87 -3.58 -17.09
C VAL A 433 14.04 -2.40 -17.63
N VAL A 434 12.80 -2.63 -18.04
CA VAL A 434 11.92 -1.58 -18.56
C VAL A 434 11.47 -0.66 -17.42
N ARG A 435 11.06 -1.22 -16.30
CA ARG A 435 10.64 -0.50 -15.09
C ARG A 435 11.74 0.43 -14.60
N ASP A 436 12.91 -0.13 -14.28
CA ASP A 436 14.04 0.60 -13.71
C ASP A 436 14.56 1.68 -14.67
N SER A 437 14.50 1.44 -15.98
CA SER A 437 14.90 2.44 -17.00
C SER A 437 13.97 3.65 -17.00
N LEU A 438 12.66 3.44 -16.87
CA LEU A 438 11.68 4.54 -16.80
C LEU A 438 11.85 5.34 -15.52
N GLU A 439 11.86 4.69 -14.36
CA GLU A 439 12.02 5.35 -13.07
C GLU A 439 13.33 6.13 -12.99
N LYS A 440 14.43 5.53 -13.44
CA LYS A 440 15.70 6.24 -13.55
C LYS A 440 15.57 7.54 -14.36
N SER A 441 14.86 7.49 -15.50
CA SER A 441 14.67 8.69 -16.34
C SER A 441 13.86 9.77 -15.63
N TYR A 442 12.87 9.38 -14.80
CA TYR A 442 12.07 10.31 -14.01
C TYR A 442 12.89 10.97 -12.90
N PHE A 443 13.69 10.20 -12.15
CA PHE A 443 14.59 10.76 -11.12
C PHE A 443 15.65 11.68 -11.71
N GLU A 444 16.28 11.29 -12.83
CA GLU A 444 17.30 12.12 -13.50
C GLU A 444 16.73 13.43 -14.05
N SER A 445 15.47 13.43 -14.47
CA SER A 445 14.81 14.63 -15.00
C SER A 445 14.18 15.52 -13.93
N GLN A 446 13.87 15.01 -12.74
CA GLN A 446 13.12 15.72 -11.70
C GLN A 446 13.69 17.11 -11.40
N ALA A 447 14.99 17.23 -11.16
CA ALA A 447 15.61 18.50 -10.83
C ALA A 447 15.46 19.55 -11.94
N SER A 448 15.52 19.15 -13.22
CA SER A 448 15.36 20.05 -14.37
C SER A 448 13.90 20.47 -14.58
N ILE A 449 12.96 19.54 -14.37
CA ILE A 449 11.51 19.80 -14.42
C ILE A 449 11.11 20.79 -13.33
N GLU A 450 11.56 20.57 -12.11
CA GLU A 450 11.23 21.42 -10.96
C GLU A 450 11.91 22.80 -11.06
N LYS A 451 13.14 22.88 -11.57
CA LYS A 451 13.77 24.16 -11.89
C LYS A 451 12.90 24.95 -12.89
N ARG A 452 12.42 24.30 -13.94
CA ARG A 452 11.54 24.95 -14.91
C ARG A 452 10.21 25.36 -14.29
N ALA A 453 9.62 24.52 -13.44
CA ALA A 453 8.41 24.84 -12.69
C ALA A 453 8.59 26.06 -11.78
N LEU A 454 9.74 26.20 -11.10
CA LEU A 454 10.08 27.37 -10.29
C LEU A 454 10.20 28.66 -11.12
N GLU A 455 10.80 28.60 -12.30
CA GLU A 455 10.85 29.74 -13.23
C GLU A 455 9.45 30.19 -13.69
N LEU A 456 8.56 29.21 -13.93
CA LEU A 456 7.18 29.47 -14.32
C LEU A 456 6.33 29.97 -13.14
N TYR A 457 6.60 29.51 -11.94
CA TYR A 457 5.95 29.95 -10.70
C TYR A 457 6.12 31.46 -10.46
N LEU A 458 7.25 32.03 -10.87
CA LEU A 458 7.48 33.48 -10.83
C LEU A 458 6.59 34.27 -11.80
N GLN A 459 5.98 33.61 -12.79
CA GLN A 459 5.05 34.20 -13.74
C GLN A 459 3.58 34.05 -13.28
N GLY A 460 3.30 33.05 -12.45
CA GLY A 460 2.00 32.75 -11.87
C GLY A 460 1.93 31.29 -11.40
N ASP A 461 1.23 31.05 -10.30
CA ASP A 461 1.04 29.71 -9.72
C ASP A 461 0.42 28.75 -10.75
N ASP A 462 -0.61 29.21 -11.46
CA ASP A 462 -1.33 28.46 -12.49
C ASP A 462 -0.44 28.03 -13.66
N VAL A 463 0.55 28.86 -14.04
CA VAL A 463 1.49 28.53 -15.12
C VAL A 463 2.39 27.34 -14.73
N ALA A 464 2.90 27.34 -13.50
CA ALA A 464 3.68 26.23 -12.99
C ALA A 464 2.83 24.96 -12.79
N ILE A 465 1.63 25.09 -12.27
CA ILE A 465 0.69 23.98 -12.07
C ILE A 465 0.34 23.32 -13.40
N ASN A 466 0.00 24.09 -14.43
CA ASN A 466 -0.30 23.55 -15.76
C ASN A 466 0.89 22.80 -16.35
N TYR A 467 2.08 23.36 -16.27
CA TYR A 467 3.30 22.69 -16.72
C TYR A 467 3.54 21.34 -16.03
N LEU A 468 3.37 21.27 -14.70
CA LEU A 468 3.54 20.03 -13.94
C LEU A 468 2.40 19.04 -14.19
N THR A 469 1.18 19.52 -14.45
CA THR A 469 0.04 18.69 -14.85
C THR A 469 0.31 18.04 -16.21
N ASP A 470 0.78 18.79 -17.19
CA ASP A 470 1.14 18.27 -18.51
C ASP A 470 2.27 17.25 -18.41
N TYR A 471 3.33 17.55 -17.63
CA TYR A 471 4.43 16.62 -17.38
C TYR A 471 3.97 15.30 -16.76
N SER A 472 3.11 15.35 -15.73
CA SER A 472 2.56 14.15 -15.09
C SER A 472 1.71 13.33 -16.08
N ASN A 473 0.90 13.99 -16.91
CA ASN A 473 0.09 13.33 -17.93
C ASN A 473 0.96 12.66 -18.99
N GLU A 474 1.98 13.34 -19.49
CA GLU A 474 2.90 12.82 -20.50
C GLU A 474 3.68 11.61 -19.99
N THR A 475 4.24 11.67 -18.77
CA THR A 475 4.98 10.55 -18.17
C THR A 475 4.09 9.33 -17.94
N ALA A 476 2.87 9.49 -17.46
CA ALA A 476 1.92 8.40 -17.30
C ALA A 476 1.53 7.75 -18.64
N GLN A 477 1.29 8.55 -19.70
CA GLN A 477 1.00 8.03 -21.03
C GLN A 477 2.21 7.32 -21.65
N GLN A 478 3.42 7.82 -21.44
CA GLN A 478 4.66 7.15 -21.86
C GLN A 478 4.83 5.81 -21.16
N MET A 479 4.60 5.74 -19.85
CA MET A 479 4.62 4.48 -19.08
C MET A 479 3.62 3.50 -19.69
N LEU A 480 2.35 3.88 -19.90
CA LEU A 480 1.33 3.01 -20.49
C LEU A 480 1.76 2.48 -21.86
N ALA A 481 2.31 3.34 -22.72
CA ALA A 481 2.79 2.94 -24.05
C ALA A 481 3.94 1.91 -23.94
N ARG A 482 4.85 2.10 -22.99
CA ARG A 482 5.95 1.15 -22.71
C ARG A 482 5.44 -0.18 -22.17
N TRP A 483 4.43 -0.20 -21.31
CA TRP A 483 3.82 -1.43 -20.81
C TRP A 483 3.10 -2.23 -21.89
N ARG A 484 2.40 -1.58 -22.80
CA ARG A 484 1.81 -2.26 -23.98
C ARG A 484 2.90 -2.89 -24.87
N GLN A 485 4.00 -2.18 -25.11
CA GLN A 485 5.15 -2.72 -25.84
C GLN A 485 5.77 -3.90 -25.10
N LEU A 486 5.90 -3.79 -23.76
CA LEU A 486 6.42 -4.86 -22.91
C LEU A 486 5.52 -6.11 -22.99
N ALA A 487 4.19 -5.97 -22.93
CA ALA A 487 3.27 -7.10 -23.05
C ALA A 487 3.50 -7.88 -24.37
N THR A 488 3.58 -7.18 -25.50
CA THR A 488 3.85 -7.82 -26.80
C THR A 488 5.26 -8.38 -26.91
N TYR A 489 6.25 -7.74 -26.32
CA TYR A 489 7.62 -8.26 -26.26
C TYR A 489 7.69 -9.55 -25.43
N LEU A 490 7.07 -9.59 -24.26
CA LEU A 490 7.07 -10.76 -23.37
C LEU A 490 6.42 -11.97 -24.03
N ILE A 491 5.28 -11.80 -24.71
CA ILE A 491 4.64 -12.93 -25.41
C ILE A 491 5.51 -13.45 -26.55
N VAL A 492 6.19 -12.58 -27.29
CA VAL A 492 7.10 -13.01 -28.36
C VAL A 492 8.33 -13.71 -27.79
N LYS A 493 8.95 -13.17 -26.74
CA LYS A 493 10.20 -13.71 -26.17
C LYS A 493 10.01 -15.05 -25.47
N TYR A 494 8.86 -15.23 -24.80
CA TYR A 494 8.64 -16.32 -23.84
C TYR A 494 7.51 -17.29 -24.19
N ASN A 495 6.95 -17.24 -25.41
CA ASN A 495 5.87 -18.17 -25.77
C ASN A 495 6.35 -19.64 -25.71
N ASP A 496 5.39 -20.54 -25.49
CA ASP A 496 5.59 -22.01 -25.49
C ASP A 496 6.64 -22.52 -24.49
N MET A 497 6.81 -21.80 -23.36
CA MET A 497 7.80 -22.10 -22.32
C MET A 497 9.26 -22.13 -22.80
N ALA A 498 9.53 -21.55 -23.96
CA ALA A 498 10.88 -21.35 -24.49
C ALA A 498 11.30 -19.89 -24.31
N ILE A 499 12.58 -19.62 -24.46
CA ILE A 499 13.14 -18.26 -24.47
C ILE A 499 13.82 -18.05 -25.82
N LYS A 500 13.41 -16.98 -26.53
CA LYS A 500 14.12 -16.52 -27.73
C LYS A 500 15.28 -15.63 -27.32
N PRO A 501 16.55 -16.06 -27.51
CA PRO A 501 17.71 -15.26 -27.18
C PRO A 501 17.81 -14.02 -28.08
N GLU A 502 18.45 -13.01 -27.54
CA GLU A 502 18.70 -11.75 -28.23
C GLU A 502 20.20 -11.44 -28.29
N LYS A 503 20.62 -10.87 -29.40
CA LYS A 503 21.93 -10.29 -29.57
C LYS A 503 21.79 -8.89 -30.19
N ASP A 504 22.43 -7.89 -29.60
CA ASP A 504 22.37 -6.49 -30.01
C ASP A 504 20.92 -5.95 -30.17
N GLY A 505 20.03 -6.32 -29.22
CA GLY A 505 18.62 -5.91 -29.19
C GLY A 505 17.73 -6.54 -30.27
N LYS A 506 18.20 -7.63 -30.93
CA LYS A 506 17.43 -8.37 -31.94
C LYS A 506 17.35 -9.84 -31.58
N PHE A 507 16.18 -10.45 -31.79
CA PHE A 507 16.03 -11.90 -31.63
C PHE A 507 16.94 -12.66 -32.58
N GLU A 508 17.66 -13.65 -32.05
CA GLU A 508 18.45 -14.57 -32.85
C GLU A 508 17.55 -15.43 -33.76
N ARG A 509 18.00 -15.64 -34.98
CA ARG A 509 17.29 -16.42 -35.98
C ARG A 509 18.08 -17.70 -36.36
N THR A 510 17.38 -18.63 -36.95
CA THR A 510 17.99 -19.80 -37.61
C THR A 510 18.87 -19.35 -38.77
N GLU A 511 19.71 -20.25 -39.30
CA GLU A 511 20.62 -19.97 -40.41
C GLU A 511 19.90 -19.45 -41.65
N THR A 512 18.67 -19.94 -41.90
CA THR A 512 17.85 -19.47 -43.02
C THR A 512 17.16 -18.13 -42.77
N GLY A 513 17.19 -17.63 -41.53
CA GLY A 513 16.51 -16.41 -41.11
C GLY A 513 14.98 -16.50 -40.99
N GLN A 514 14.37 -17.64 -41.33
CA GLN A 514 12.92 -17.84 -41.30
C GLN A 514 12.38 -18.21 -39.92
N GLY A 515 13.17 -18.82 -39.07
CA GLY A 515 12.80 -19.22 -37.72
C GLY A 515 13.63 -18.50 -36.65
N ALA A 516 13.15 -18.48 -35.42
CA ALA A 516 13.90 -18.03 -34.27
C ALA A 516 14.71 -19.20 -33.64
N ARG A 517 15.90 -18.89 -33.15
CA ARG A 517 16.57 -19.79 -32.20
C ARG A 517 15.80 -19.75 -30.88
N VAL A 518 15.77 -20.85 -30.15
CA VAL A 518 15.10 -20.94 -28.85
C VAL A 518 15.98 -21.65 -27.85
N HIS A 519 15.95 -21.20 -26.60
CA HIS A 519 16.49 -21.87 -25.43
C HIS A 519 15.32 -22.47 -24.63
N ARG A 520 15.55 -23.67 -24.05
CA ARG A 520 14.56 -24.42 -23.27
C ARG A 520 15.10 -24.64 -21.86
N PRO A 521 14.93 -23.69 -20.94
CA PRO A 521 15.58 -23.75 -19.61
C PRO A 521 14.97 -24.82 -18.69
N GLY A 522 13.72 -25.22 -18.91
CA GLY A 522 12.99 -26.12 -18.02
C GLY A 522 12.69 -25.48 -16.67
N TYR A 523 12.65 -26.28 -15.62
CA TYR A 523 12.39 -25.86 -14.24
C TYR A 523 13.62 -25.21 -13.60
N SER A 524 13.39 -24.41 -12.55
CA SER A 524 14.48 -23.95 -11.68
C SER A 524 15.16 -25.14 -10.97
N ASP A 525 16.43 -24.96 -10.58
CA ASP A 525 17.17 -26.03 -9.88
C ASP A 525 16.57 -26.33 -8.50
N THR A 526 15.98 -25.35 -7.85
CA THR A 526 15.23 -25.52 -6.60
C THR A 526 14.07 -26.48 -6.81
N PHE A 527 13.25 -26.26 -7.84
CA PHE A 527 12.10 -27.10 -8.13
C PHE A 527 12.48 -28.51 -8.60
N LYS A 528 13.55 -28.66 -9.40
CA LYS A 528 14.12 -30.00 -9.78
C LYS A 528 14.45 -30.82 -8.55
N ARG A 529 15.11 -30.21 -7.54
CA ARG A 529 15.41 -30.88 -6.26
C ARG A 529 14.16 -31.27 -5.49
N GLN A 530 13.12 -30.45 -5.52
CA GLN A 530 11.83 -30.76 -4.88
C GLN A 530 11.12 -31.93 -5.57
N ILE A 531 11.15 -32.00 -6.93
CA ILE A 531 10.61 -33.13 -7.69
C ILE A 531 11.33 -34.43 -7.27
N ALA A 532 12.65 -34.44 -7.25
CA ALA A 532 13.45 -35.60 -6.85
C ALA A 532 13.15 -36.03 -5.40
N LYS A 533 13.05 -35.05 -4.47
CA LYS A 533 12.72 -35.31 -3.07
C LYS A 533 11.31 -35.89 -2.88
N PHE A 534 10.31 -35.38 -3.61
CA PHE A 534 8.90 -35.77 -3.46
C PHE A 534 8.61 -37.13 -4.12
N HIS A 535 9.17 -37.35 -5.31
CA HIS A 535 8.86 -38.54 -6.11
C HIS A 535 9.91 -39.69 -5.99
N GLY A 536 11.06 -39.41 -5.35
CA GLY A 536 12.17 -40.37 -5.29
C GLY A 536 12.58 -40.82 -6.70
N ASP A 537 12.84 -42.12 -6.87
CA ASP A 537 13.30 -42.69 -8.14
C ASP A 537 12.18 -42.89 -9.18
N ARG A 538 10.94 -42.47 -8.91
CA ARG A 538 9.84 -42.65 -9.87
C ARG A 538 10.09 -42.01 -11.23
N PHE A 539 10.81 -40.90 -11.26
CA PHE A 539 11.16 -40.16 -12.49
C PHE A 539 12.66 -40.16 -12.74
N ALA A 540 13.42 -41.00 -12.03
CA ALA A 540 14.84 -41.20 -12.35
C ALA A 540 14.98 -41.95 -13.67
N GLU A 541 15.91 -41.53 -14.52
CA GLU A 541 16.26 -42.27 -15.71
C GLU A 541 17.02 -43.56 -15.32
N PRO A 542 16.79 -44.68 -16.01
CA PRO A 542 17.59 -45.89 -15.76
C PRO A 542 19.08 -45.59 -15.97
N VAL A 543 19.92 -46.13 -15.06
CA VAL A 543 21.37 -46.10 -15.27
C VAL A 543 21.67 -47.16 -16.34
N GLU A 544 22.21 -46.75 -17.51
CA GLU A 544 22.64 -47.64 -18.59
C GLU A 544 23.84 -48.51 -18.18
#